data_7922a3f47f2a97965cd4e1fa917a8006
#
_entry.id   7922a3f47f2a97965cd4e1fa917a8006
#
_cell.length_a   1.000
_cell.length_b   1.000
_cell.length_c   1.000
_cell.angle_alpha   90.00
_cell.angle_beta   90.00
_cell.angle_gamma   90.00
#
_symmetry.space_group_name_H-M   'P 1'
#
loop_
_entity.id
_entity.type
_entity.pdbx_description
1 polymer ?
#
loop_
_entity_poly.entity_id
_entity_poly.type
_entity_poly.pdbx_seq_one_letter_code
_entity_poly.pdbx_strand_id
1 'polypeptide(L)'
;MMDNERKVIPYRIKQARVSRGLSMVELSELVSVSKQAISQYEMGKNAPSKAILNAIATVLKYPVSFFYKPVPANENASSAVFFRSRKTAKVKALNAAREKIEIFREINDYLEQYVDFPMLDLPKITYEDDGINPIDNEQIEKYAMTLREHWGLGNGPIDNLINIVQRNGIMVSKMQLRLNKLDAFSVWFDNKPFIFLSSDKDTNVRIRFDIAHEIGHLLMHADYYSEEDLKNAAIHEKLENEADRFAGAFLLPKESFSKDVFSTSIDHFIQMKAKWKASIGCMIYRCDTLGILSSNQIKYLKDQMTTRVYWRKEPLDKEMPVEKPFAHKQAIVLLLDNKIITPGQLVEETGCSAEELEQYCFLDKGTLETKKDSKIIALKASKKQQKRSV
;
A
#
# COMPACT_ATOMS: atom_id res chain seq x y z
N MET A 1 19.86 -32.08 25.20
CA MET A 1 19.26 -31.25 24.15
C MET A 1 19.73 -29.84 24.43
N MET A 2 20.62 -29.28 23.60
CA MET A 2 21.09 -27.88 23.77
C MET A 2 19.92 -26.97 23.45
N ASP A 3 19.51 -26.21 24.45
CA ASP A 3 18.56 -25.10 24.32
C ASP A 3 19.23 -24.09 23.38
N ASN A 4 18.79 -24.07 22.13
CA ASN A 4 19.27 -23.12 21.14
C ASN A 4 18.59 -21.81 21.48
N GLU A 5 19.13 -21.05 22.46
CA GLU A 5 18.60 -19.73 22.83
C GLU A 5 18.56 -18.86 21.60
N ARG A 6 17.36 -18.66 21.05
CA ARG A 6 17.13 -17.73 19.93
C ARG A 6 17.71 -16.37 20.33
N LYS A 7 18.73 -15.91 19.63
CA LYS A 7 19.40 -14.63 19.91
C LYS A 7 18.57 -13.48 19.37
N VAL A 8 18.32 -12.46 20.19
CA VAL A 8 17.64 -11.23 19.75
C VAL A 8 18.46 -10.56 18.65
N ILE A 9 17.80 -10.18 17.56
CA ILE A 9 18.41 -9.48 16.42
C ILE A 9 18.33 -7.96 16.67
N PRO A 10 19.48 -7.27 16.83
CA PRO A 10 19.52 -5.85 17.18
C PRO A 10 18.78 -4.95 16.20
N TYR A 11 18.92 -5.23 14.90
CA TYR A 11 18.22 -4.50 13.84
C TYR A 11 16.69 -4.55 14.00
N ARG A 12 16.12 -5.66 14.44
CA ARG A 12 14.66 -5.80 14.64
C ARG A 12 14.12 -4.86 15.72
N ILE A 13 14.92 -4.56 16.76
CA ILE A 13 14.54 -3.57 17.79
C ILE A 13 14.45 -2.18 17.14
N LYS A 14 15.48 -1.80 16.38
CA LYS A 14 15.50 -0.53 15.63
C LYS A 14 14.36 -0.45 14.63
N GLN A 15 14.16 -1.48 13.82
CA GLN A 15 13.10 -1.58 12.82
C GLN A 15 11.71 -1.38 13.44
N ALA A 16 11.39 -2.13 14.51
CA ALA A 16 10.12 -1.99 15.21
C ALA A 16 9.91 -0.58 15.77
N ARG A 17 10.94 0.02 16.37
CA ARG A 17 10.86 1.39 16.90
C ARG A 17 10.64 2.42 15.78
N VAL A 18 11.43 2.32 14.71
CA VAL A 18 11.37 3.27 13.57
C VAL A 18 10.03 3.15 12.85
N SER A 19 9.53 1.95 12.62
CA SER A 19 8.22 1.73 11.98
C SER A 19 7.05 2.35 12.76
N ARG A 20 7.18 2.47 14.09
CA ARG A 20 6.22 3.21 14.95
C ARG A 20 6.47 4.71 14.96
N GLY A 21 7.53 5.17 14.32
CA GLY A 21 7.93 6.58 14.31
C GLY A 21 8.39 7.05 15.69
N LEU A 22 8.99 6.20 16.51
CA LEU A 22 9.51 6.56 17.83
C LEU A 22 11.02 6.87 17.76
N SER A 23 11.44 7.88 18.51
CA SER A 23 12.84 8.11 18.81
C SER A 23 13.34 7.13 19.89
N MET A 24 14.67 7.01 20.04
CA MET A 24 15.24 6.21 21.14
C MET A 24 14.85 6.75 22.52
N VAL A 25 14.68 8.08 22.67
CA VAL A 25 14.23 8.71 23.91
C VAL A 25 12.80 8.30 24.22
N GLU A 26 11.88 8.49 23.27
CA GLU A 26 10.48 8.11 23.45
C GLU A 26 10.31 6.62 23.81
N LEU A 27 11.05 5.72 23.14
CA LEU A 27 10.98 4.29 23.50
C LEU A 27 11.56 4.03 24.89
N SER A 28 12.68 4.67 25.24
CA SER A 28 13.33 4.46 26.55
C SER A 28 12.43 4.86 27.73
N GLU A 29 11.68 5.95 27.58
CA GLU A 29 10.68 6.41 28.56
C GLU A 29 9.53 5.40 28.69
N LEU A 30 9.01 4.91 27.56
CA LEU A 30 7.89 3.97 27.53
C LEU A 30 8.22 2.60 28.16
N VAL A 31 9.49 2.16 28.07
CA VAL A 31 9.91 0.85 28.63
C VAL A 31 10.75 1.00 29.91
N SER A 32 10.83 2.20 30.47
CA SER A 32 11.52 2.53 31.74
C SER A 32 12.99 2.09 31.78
N VAL A 33 13.74 2.37 30.70
CA VAL A 33 15.18 2.16 30.63
C VAL A 33 15.89 3.45 30.18
N SER A 34 17.22 3.50 30.22
CA SER A 34 17.94 4.65 29.68
C SER A 34 17.99 4.67 28.15
N LYS A 35 18.07 5.86 27.54
CA LYS A 35 18.33 6.01 26.09
C LYS A 35 19.59 5.24 25.67
N GLN A 36 20.63 5.23 26.52
CA GLN A 36 21.87 4.49 26.28
C GLN A 36 21.64 2.99 26.19
N ALA A 37 20.74 2.42 27.02
CA ALA A 37 20.37 1.00 26.96
C ALA A 37 19.71 0.68 25.63
N ILE A 38 18.74 1.48 25.17
CA ILE A 38 18.11 1.29 23.85
C ILE A 38 19.16 1.34 22.74
N SER A 39 20.05 2.32 22.76
CA SER A 39 21.15 2.42 21.78
C SER A 39 22.05 1.17 21.77
N GLN A 40 22.39 0.63 22.96
CA GLN A 40 23.21 -0.57 23.08
C GLN A 40 22.49 -1.82 22.55
N TYR A 41 21.18 -1.92 22.79
CA TYR A 41 20.36 -3.02 22.22
C TYR A 41 20.31 -2.96 20.69
N GLU A 42 20.06 -1.78 20.12
CA GLU A 42 20.00 -1.58 18.67
C GLU A 42 21.36 -1.76 17.96
N MET A 43 22.46 -1.54 18.66
CA MET A 43 23.82 -1.78 18.14
C MET A 43 24.35 -3.18 18.44
N GLY A 44 23.61 -4.00 19.17
CA GLY A 44 24.03 -5.37 19.54
C GLY A 44 25.16 -5.42 20.57
N LYS A 45 25.46 -4.29 21.23
CA LYS A 45 26.48 -4.25 22.31
C LYS A 45 26.03 -4.96 23.58
N ASN A 46 24.71 -4.90 23.85
CA ASN A 46 24.06 -5.62 24.93
C ASN A 46 22.73 -6.18 24.43
N ALA A 47 22.28 -7.31 25.00
CA ALA A 47 20.97 -7.85 24.77
C ALA A 47 19.99 -7.38 25.85
N PRO A 48 18.73 -7.05 25.53
CA PRO A 48 17.73 -6.79 26.54
C PRO A 48 17.39 -8.05 27.32
N SER A 49 17.12 -7.93 28.62
CA SER A 49 16.58 -9.02 29.41
C SER A 49 15.20 -9.44 28.85
N LYS A 50 14.76 -10.66 29.15
CA LYS A 50 13.43 -11.16 28.71
C LYS A 50 12.29 -10.22 29.15
N ALA A 51 12.38 -9.65 30.36
CA ALA A 51 11.39 -8.67 30.85
C ALA A 51 11.37 -7.39 30.01
N ILE A 52 12.55 -6.84 29.70
CA ILE A 52 12.67 -5.62 28.86
C ILE A 52 12.23 -5.91 27.43
N LEU A 53 12.60 -7.06 26.86
CA LEU A 53 12.16 -7.43 25.50
C LEU A 53 10.63 -7.55 25.41
N ASN A 54 9.99 -8.15 26.42
CA ASN A 54 8.53 -8.21 26.48
C ASN A 54 7.88 -6.83 26.61
N ALA A 55 8.48 -5.91 27.38
CA ALA A 55 8.02 -4.53 27.47
C ALA A 55 8.14 -3.80 26.12
N ILE A 56 9.29 -3.94 25.43
CA ILE A 56 9.51 -3.43 24.09
C ILE A 56 8.46 -3.99 23.12
N ALA A 57 8.25 -5.30 23.09
CA ALA A 57 7.28 -5.98 22.24
C ALA A 57 5.85 -5.45 22.46
N THR A 58 5.46 -5.29 23.73
CA THR A 58 4.13 -4.76 24.10
C THR A 58 3.95 -3.32 23.66
N VAL A 59 4.91 -2.45 23.94
CA VAL A 59 4.86 -1.03 23.60
C VAL A 59 4.83 -0.83 22.08
N LEU A 60 5.66 -1.59 21.35
CA LEU A 60 5.75 -1.51 19.90
C LEU A 60 4.68 -2.31 19.18
N LYS A 61 3.85 -3.09 19.91
CA LYS A 61 2.79 -3.94 19.35
C LYS A 61 3.31 -4.94 18.31
N TYR A 62 4.44 -5.56 18.60
CA TYR A 62 4.98 -6.68 17.83
C TYR A 62 4.99 -7.94 18.66
N PRO A 63 4.74 -9.12 18.10
CA PRO A 63 4.97 -10.39 18.81
C PRO A 63 6.46 -10.52 19.15
N VAL A 64 6.77 -11.21 20.24
CA VAL A 64 8.18 -11.37 20.69
C VAL A 64 9.01 -12.12 19.63
N SER A 65 8.39 -13.01 18.85
CA SER A 65 9.01 -13.73 17.72
C SER A 65 9.65 -12.80 16.69
N PHE A 66 9.07 -11.61 16.45
CA PHE A 66 9.61 -10.61 15.53
C PHE A 66 11.08 -10.27 15.83
N PHE A 67 11.44 -10.16 17.11
CA PHE A 67 12.78 -9.74 17.51
C PHE A 67 13.85 -10.83 17.35
N TYR A 68 13.43 -12.06 17.05
CA TYR A 68 14.30 -13.21 16.75
C TYR A 68 14.34 -13.57 15.27
N LYS A 69 13.52 -12.90 14.45
CA LYS A 69 13.39 -13.19 13.01
C LYS A 69 14.63 -12.71 12.27
N PRO A 70 15.29 -13.56 11.47
CA PRO A 70 16.42 -13.14 10.63
C PRO A 70 16.05 -11.95 9.73
N VAL A 71 17.02 -11.12 9.46
CA VAL A 71 16.87 -10.03 8.46
C VAL A 71 17.15 -10.62 7.09
N PRO A 72 16.30 -10.39 6.07
CA PRO A 72 16.59 -10.81 4.71
C PRO A 72 17.96 -10.29 4.24
N ALA A 73 18.70 -11.12 3.51
CA ALA A 73 20.07 -10.80 3.07
C ALA A 73 20.17 -9.61 2.08
N ASN A 74 19.05 -9.22 1.49
CA ASN A 74 19.00 -8.15 0.47
C ASN A 74 18.71 -6.78 1.10
N GLU A 75 19.61 -6.27 1.94
CA GLU A 75 19.49 -4.91 2.52
C GLU A 75 19.54 -3.77 1.47
N ASN A 76 19.96 -4.06 0.25
CA ASN A 76 20.19 -3.05 -0.81
C ASN A 76 19.13 -3.03 -1.91
N ALA A 77 18.07 -3.80 -1.80
CA ALA A 77 17.09 -3.97 -2.88
C ALA A 77 15.85 -3.06 -2.77
N SER A 78 15.92 -1.95 -2.05
CA SER A 78 14.91 -0.90 -2.26
C SER A 78 15.30 -0.11 -3.50
N SER A 79 14.92 -0.62 -4.67
CA SER A 79 14.86 0.18 -5.89
C SER A 79 14.04 1.45 -5.61
N ALA A 80 14.29 2.49 -6.37
CA ALA A 80 13.76 3.82 -6.19
C ALA A 80 12.31 3.83 -5.68
N VAL A 81 12.12 4.25 -4.43
CA VAL A 81 10.81 4.47 -3.86
C VAL A 81 10.36 5.83 -4.35
N PHE A 82 9.44 5.86 -5.31
CA PHE A 82 8.87 7.09 -5.82
C PHE A 82 7.95 7.72 -4.77
N PHE A 83 8.49 8.57 -3.91
CA PHE A 83 7.69 9.33 -2.94
C PHE A 83 7.33 10.70 -3.51
N ARG A 84 6.08 10.92 -3.87
CA ARG A 84 5.51 12.20 -4.31
C ARG A 84 5.80 13.37 -3.34
N SER A 85 6.11 13.12 -2.09
CA SER A 85 6.17 14.14 -1.03
C SER A 85 7.53 14.29 -0.35
N ARG A 86 8.66 14.12 -1.04
CA ARG A 86 9.98 14.30 -0.39
C ARG A 86 10.21 15.70 0.18
N LYS A 87 9.63 16.75 -0.40
CA LYS A 87 9.84 18.15 0.03
C LYS A 87 9.14 18.51 1.34
N THR A 88 8.06 17.81 1.71
CA THR A 88 7.20 18.19 2.85
C THR A 88 7.15 17.14 3.96
N ALA A 89 7.53 15.89 3.71
CA ALA A 89 7.50 14.85 4.72
C ALA A 89 8.72 14.95 5.65
N LYS A 90 8.46 14.85 6.95
CA LYS A 90 9.54 14.78 7.93
C LYS A 90 10.33 13.48 7.74
N VAL A 91 11.67 13.54 7.79
CA VAL A 91 12.58 12.38 7.65
C VAL A 91 12.15 11.19 8.54
N LYS A 92 11.69 11.49 9.76
CA LYS A 92 11.15 10.48 10.69
C LYS A 92 9.97 9.69 10.11
N ALA A 93 9.06 10.35 9.41
CA ALA A 93 7.88 9.71 8.81
C ALA A 93 8.25 8.88 7.57
N LEU A 94 9.19 9.36 6.75
CA LEU A 94 9.73 8.60 5.61
C LEU A 94 10.42 7.31 6.06
N ASN A 95 11.27 7.40 7.09
CA ASN A 95 11.93 6.22 7.64
C ASN A 95 10.92 5.21 8.22
N ALA A 96 9.87 5.69 8.91
CA ALA A 96 8.81 4.83 9.42
C ALA A 96 8.04 4.12 8.29
N ALA A 97 7.78 4.82 7.19
CA ALA A 97 7.13 4.25 6.01
C ALA A 97 8.00 3.16 5.37
N ARG A 98 9.31 3.43 5.19
CA ARG A 98 10.25 2.43 4.65
C ARG A 98 10.26 1.14 5.46
N GLU A 99 10.36 1.23 6.79
CA GLU A 99 10.37 0.03 7.63
C GLU A 99 9.04 -0.74 7.57
N LYS A 100 7.90 -0.07 7.43
CA LYS A 100 6.61 -0.73 7.23
C LYS A 100 6.52 -1.45 5.89
N ILE A 101 7.08 -0.85 4.85
CA ILE A 101 7.15 -1.43 3.51
C ILE A 101 8.00 -2.72 3.54
N GLU A 102 9.17 -2.67 4.20
CA GLU A 102 10.02 -3.85 4.35
C GLU A 102 9.32 -4.97 5.14
N ILE A 103 8.59 -4.64 6.19
CA ILE A 103 7.78 -5.61 6.93
C ILE A 103 6.69 -6.23 6.03
N PHE A 104 6.04 -5.41 5.20
CA PHE A 104 5.05 -5.91 4.25
C PHE A 104 5.67 -6.82 3.18
N ARG A 105 6.86 -6.48 2.67
CA ARG A 105 7.62 -7.35 1.77
C ARG A 105 7.83 -8.73 2.39
N GLU A 106 8.25 -8.78 3.66
CA GLU A 106 8.44 -10.06 4.36
C GLU A 106 7.15 -10.87 4.52
N ILE A 107 5.98 -10.21 4.64
CA ILE A 107 4.67 -10.89 4.62
C ILE A 107 4.42 -11.49 3.25
N ASN A 108 4.66 -10.73 2.18
CA ASN A 108 4.51 -11.21 0.80
C ASN A 108 5.41 -12.40 0.53
N ASP A 109 6.72 -12.30 0.85
CA ASP A 109 7.72 -13.35 0.67
C ASP A 109 7.36 -14.63 1.44
N TYR A 110 6.76 -14.49 2.63
CA TYR A 110 6.25 -15.64 3.37
C TYR A 110 5.08 -16.33 2.67
N LEU A 111 4.13 -15.57 2.15
CA LEU A 111 2.98 -16.13 1.42
C LEU A 111 3.41 -16.81 0.11
N GLU A 112 4.40 -16.27 -0.57
CA GLU A 112 4.96 -16.85 -1.80
C GLU A 112 5.62 -18.21 -1.62
N GLN A 113 5.92 -18.63 -0.39
CA GLN A 113 6.34 -19.99 -0.13
C GLN A 113 5.21 -21.02 -0.32
N TYR A 114 3.97 -20.58 -0.36
CA TYR A 114 2.78 -21.44 -0.41
C TYR A 114 1.89 -21.20 -1.62
N VAL A 115 1.92 -19.99 -2.20
CA VAL A 115 1.04 -19.60 -3.31
C VAL A 115 1.82 -18.80 -4.35
N ASP A 116 1.46 -19.00 -5.61
CA ASP A 116 1.96 -18.18 -6.71
C ASP A 116 1.03 -16.98 -6.92
N PHE A 117 1.56 -15.77 -6.74
CA PHE A 117 0.86 -14.56 -7.16
C PHE A 117 0.96 -14.37 -8.67
N PRO A 118 0.02 -13.64 -9.30
CA PRO A 118 0.08 -13.36 -10.72
C PRO A 118 1.43 -12.75 -11.12
N MET A 119 1.97 -13.22 -12.24
CA MET A 119 3.19 -12.64 -12.81
C MET A 119 2.91 -11.25 -13.35
N LEU A 120 3.93 -10.39 -13.31
CA LEU A 120 3.85 -9.05 -13.88
C LEU A 120 3.60 -9.10 -15.38
N ASP A 121 2.52 -8.46 -15.80
CA ASP A 121 2.11 -8.34 -17.20
C ASP A 121 1.95 -6.87 -17.57
N LEU A 122 3.07 -6.21 -17.85
CA LEU A 122 3.15 -4.85 -18.38
C LEU A 122 3.75 -4.88 -19.78
N PRO A 123 3.18 -4.13 -20.74
CA PRO A 123 3.78 -4.00 -22.05
C PRO A 123 5.11 -3.26 -21.95
N LYS A 124 6.10 -3.70 -22.70
CA LYS A 124 7.34 -2.92 -22.85
C LYS A 124 7.06 -1.73 -23.74
N ILE A 125 7.24 -0.55 -23.20
CA ILE A 125 7.24 0.68 -23.97
C ILE A 125 8.69 1.16 -24.14
N THR A 126 9.01 1.61 -25.32
CA THR A 126 10.29 2.26 -25.60
C THR A 126 10.02 3.69 -25.99
N TYR A 127 10.64 4.62 -25.33
CA TYR A 127 10.65 6.00 -25.76
C TYR A 127 12.06 6.58 -25.58
N GLU A 128 12.39 7.53 -26.44
CA GLU A 128 13.62 8.27 -26.31
C GLU A 128 13.36 9.44 -25.34
N ASP A 129 13.80 9.30 -24.10
CA ASP A 129 13.81 10.39 -23.13
C ASP A 129 15.21 11.01 -23.10
N ASP A 130 15.30 12.29 -23.45
CA ASP A 130 16.54 13.06 -23.34
C ASP A 130 16.79 13.58 -21.91
N GLY A 131 15.93 13.22 -20.95
CA GLY A 131 15.98 13.63 -19.54
C GLY A 131 15.61 15.10 -19.30
N ILE A 132 15.41 15.89 -20.37
CA ILE A 132 15.20 17.34 -20.32
C ILE A 132 13.77 17.69 -20.70
N ASN A 133 13.33 17.20 -21.86
CA ASN A 133 12.01 17.54 -22.39
C ASN A 133 10.93 16.60 -21.86
N PRO A 134 9.69 17.10 -21.61
CA PRO A 134 8.55 16.25 -21.30
C PRO A 134 8.23 15.31 -22.47
N ILE A 135 7.72 14.11 -22.14
CA ILE A 135 7.14 13.20 -23.14
C ILE A 135 5.99 13.92 -23.84
N ASP A 136 5.94 13.80 -25.16
CA ASP A 136 4.84 14.39 -25.92
C ASP A 136 3.48 13.86 -25.46
N ASN A 137 2.53 14.75 -25.39
CA ASN A 137 1.18 14.45 -24.90
C ASN A 137 0.48 13.34 -25.72
N GLU A 138 0.69 13.30 -27.04
CA GLU A 138 0.13 12.25 -27.89
C GLU A 138 0.78 10.90 -27.61
N GLN A 139 2.06 10.91 -27.27
CA GLN A 139 2.77 9.69 -26.91
C GLN A 139 2.29 9.12 -25.59
N ILE A 140 2.00 9.97 -24.58
CA ILE A 140 1.40 9.51 -23.31
C ILE A 140 0.01 8.90 -23.55
N GLU A 141 -0.81 9.52 -24.44
CA GLU A 141 -2.10 8.94 -24.82
C GLU A 141 -1.93 7.55 -25.45
N LYS A 142 -0.94 7.38 -26.33
CA LYS A 142 -0.64 6.08 -26.95
C LYS A 142 -0.22 5.05 -25.90
N TYR A 143 0.64 5.41 -24.93
CA TYR A 143 1.03 4.50 -23.86
C TYR A 143 -0.15 4.04 -23.01
N ALA A 144 -1.04 4.97 -22.66
CA ALA A 144 -2.27 4.62 -21.93
C ALA A 144 -3.16 3.67 -22.74
N MET A 145 -3.30 3.88 -24.04
CA MET A 145 -4.07 3.00 -24.92
C MET A 145 -3.39 1.65 -25.11
N THR A 146 -2.08 1.62 -25.31
CA THR A 146 -1.29 0.36 -25.40
C THR A 146 -1.51 -0.51 -24.17
N LEU A 147 -1.48 0.09 -22.95
CA LEU A 147 -1.77 -0.66 -21.73
C LEU A 147 -3.21 -1.16 -21.69
N ARG A 148 -4.18 -0.35 -22.10
CA ARG A 148 -5.59 -0.76 -22.15
C ARG A 148 -5.82 -1.92 -23.12
N GLU A 149 -5.20 -1.87 -24.28
CA GLU A 149 -5.25 -2.94 -25.30
C GLU A 149 -4.59 -4.21 -24.78
N HIS A 150 -3.39 -4.08 -24.18
CA HIS A 150 -2.65 -5.20 -23.61
C HIS A 150 -3.44 -5.92 -22.51
N TRP A 151 -4.14 -5.18 -21.65
CA TRP A 151 -4.99 -5.73 -20.60
C TRP A 151 -6.42 -6.05 -21.05
N GLY A 152 -6.76 -5.87 -22.31
CA GLY A 152 -8.08 -6.16 -22.86
C GLY A 152 -9.23 -5.31 -22.32
N LEU A 153 -8.94 -4.05 -21.92
CA LEU A 153 -9.93 -3.18 -21.26
C LEU A 153 -10.88 -2.46 -22.22
N GLY A 154 -10.55 -2.44 -23.51
CA GLY A 154 -11.28 -1.65 -24.50
C GLY A 154 -11.29 -0.15 -24.17
N ASN A 155 -12.21 0.62 -24.77
CA ASN A 155 -12.30 2.08 -24.63
C ASN A 155 -13.35 2.55 -23.61
N GLY A 156 -14.05 1.64 -22.94
CA GLY A 156 -15.10 1.95 -21.96
C GLY A 156 -14.58 2.21 -20.55
N PRO A 157 -15.49 2.52 -19.61
CA PRO A 157 -15.14 2.62 -18.19
C PRO A 157 -14.56 1.31 -17.64
N ILE A 158 -13.61 1.43 -16.76
CA ILE A 158 -13.02 0.27 -16.06
C ILE A 158 -13.87 -0.06 -14.83
N ASP A 159 -14.31 -1.32 -14.71
CA ASP A 159 -15.22 -1.71 -13.62
C ASP A 159 -14.54 -1.75 -12.24
N ASN A 160 -13.48 -2.53 -12.11
CA ASN A 160 -12.72 -2.67 -10.88
C ASN A 160 -11.23 -2.59 -11.20
N LEU A 161 -10.64 -1.42 -10.98
CA LEU A 161 -9.26 -1.14 -11.33
C LEU A 161 -8.28 -1.96 -10.47
N ILE A 162 -8.52 -2.05 -9.17
CA ILE A 162 -7.64 -2.81 -8.26
C ILE A 162 -7.60 -4.29 -8.67
N ASN A 163 -8.74 -4.86 -9.05
CA ASN A 163 -8.78 -6.25 -9.50
C ASN A 163 -7.93 -6.46 -10.76
N ILE A 164 -8.05 -5.57 -11.75
CA ILE A 164 -7.27 -5.64 -12.98
C ILE A 164 -5.78 -5.52 -12.68
N VAL A 165 -5.40 -4.55 -11.89
CA VAL A 165 -4.01 -4.29 -11.50
C VAL A 165 -3.38 -5.51 -10.81
N GLN A 166 -4.08 -6.11 -9.84
CA GLN A 166 -3.57 -7.28 -9.13
C GLN A 166 -3.53 -8.55 -10.00
N ARG A 167 -4.47 -8.72 -10.94
CA ARG A 167 -4.44 -9.83 -11.90
C ARG A 167 -3.27 -9.75 -12.87
N ASN A 168 -2.77 -8.55 -13.12
CA ASN A 168 -1.62 -8.30 -13.98
C ASN A 168 -0.30 -8.16 -13.18
N GLY A 169 -0.26 -8.70 -11.96
CA GLY A 169 0.96 -8.88 -11.18
C GLY A 169 1.46 -7.63 -10.45
N ILE A 170 0.66 -6.56 -10.36
CA ILE A 170 1.00 -5.39 -9.54
C ILE A 170 0.27 -5.52 -8.21
N MET A 171 1.02 -5.74 -7.13
CA MET A 171 0.44 -5.90 -5.80
C MET A 171 -0.03 -4.56 -5.24
N VAL A 172 -1.21 -4.53 -4.64
CA VAL A 172 -1.78 -3.33 -4.02
C VAL A 172 -2.02 -3.59 -2.55
N SER A 173 -1.57 -2.67 -1.69
CA SER A 173 -1.84 -2.69 -0.25
C SER A 173 -2.23 -1.30 0.25
N LYS A 174 -2.86 -1.24 1.41
CA LYS A 174 -3.25 0.01 2.06
C LYS A 174 -2.59 0.10 3.42
N MET A 175 -1.83 1.17 3.66
CA MET A 175 -1.07 1.37 4.89
C MET A 175 -1.32 2.74 5.52
N GLN A 176 -1.35 2.79 6.85
CA GLN A 176 -1.30 4.05 7.57
C GLN A 176 0.15 4.55 7.66
N LEU A 177 0.55 5.39 6.72
CA LEU A 177 1.93 5.86 6.62
C LEU A 177 2.20 7.16 7.40
N ARG A 178 1.14 7.90 7.77
CA ARG A 178 1.22 9.21 8.44
C ARG A 178 2.12 10.22 7.68
N LEU A 179 2.13 10.09 6.36
CA LEU A 179 2.82 11.00 5.46
C LEU A 179 1.80 12.03 4.97
N ASN A 180 1.90 13.27 5.46
CA ASN A 180 1.02 14.34 5.00
C ASN A 180 1.16 14.51 3.48
N LYS A 181 0.03 14.51 2.76
CA LYS A 181 -0.07 14.69 1.31
C LYS A 181 0.43 13.54 0.43
N LEU A 182 0.79 12.40 0.97
CA LEU A 182 1.06 11.21 0.16
C LEU A 182 -0.21 10.37 0.07
N ASP A 183 -0.74 10.25 -1.14
CA ASP A 183 -1.99 9.55 -1.41
C ASP A 183 -1.74 8.10 -1.80
N ALA A 184 -0.75 7.87 -2.67
CA ALA A 184 -0.22 6.59 -3.07
C ALA A 184 1.27 6.71 -3.42
N PHE A 185 1.94 5.59 -3.57
CA PHE A 185 3.27 5.49 -4.15
C PHE A 185 3.54 4.05 -4.59
N SER A 186 4.43 3.89 -5.55
CA SER A 186 4.88 2.59 -6.03
C SER A 186 6.31 2.28 -5.61
N VAL A 187 6.60 0.99 -5.46
CA VAL A 187 7.92 0.45 -5.11
C VAL A 187 8.16 -0.82 -5.89
N TRP A 188 9.38 -1.04 -6.33
CA TRP A 188 9.83 -2.32 -6.85
C TRP A 188 10.56 -3.11 -5.77
N PHE A 189 10.14 -4.35 -5.56
CA PHE A 189 10.89 -5.36 -4.84
C PHE A 189 11.36 -6.40 -5.83
N ASP A 190 12.67 -6.41 -6.11
CA ASP A 190 13.25 -7.16 -7.21
C ASP A 190 12.51 -6.82 -8.53
N ASN A 191 11.83 -7.78 -9.14
CA ASN A 191 11.06 -7.57 -10.36
C ASN A 191 9.54 -7.49 -10.13
N LYS A 192 9.09 -7.21 -8.89
CA LYS A 192 7.68 -7.15 -8.52
C LYS A 192 7.29 -5.75 -8.08
N PRO A 193 6.37 -5.09 -8.78
CA PRO A 193 5.88 -3.78 -8.39
C PRO A 193 4.77 -3.88 -7.35
N PHE A 194 4.82 -2.96 -6.40
CA PHE A 194 3.82 -2.78 -5.36
C PHE A 194 3.30 -1.35 -5.40
N ILE A 195 2.00 -1.17 -5.24
CA ILE A 195 1.37 0.13 -5.03
C ILE A 195 0.82 0.17 -3.61
N PHE A 196 1.26 1.15 -2.83
CA PHE A 196 0.79 1.39 -1.47
C PHE A 196 -0.13 2.60 -1.43
N LEU A 197 -1.35 2.38 -0.97
CA LEU A 197 -2.37 3.42 -0.80
C LEU A 197 -2.34 3.95 0.63
N SER A 198 -2.47 5.26 0.81
CA SER A 198 -2.65 5.85 2.13
C SER A 198 -4.03 5.51 2.69
N SER A 199 -4.09 5.17 3.99
CA SER A 199 -5.36 4.85 4.65
C SER A 199 -6.22 6.09 4.95
N ASP A 200 -5.69 7.29 4.74
CA ASP A 200 -6.31 8.54 5.18
C ASP A 200 -7.33 9.11 4.17
N LYS A 201 -7.48 8.46 3.00
CA LYS A 201 -8.41 8.88 1.93
C LYS A 201 -9.40 7.79 1.58
N ASP A 202 -10.67 8.16 1.55
CA ASP A 202 -11.78 7.20 1.54
C ASP A 202 -12.69 7.27 0.30
N THR A 203 -12.33 8.04 -0.76
CA THR A 203 -13.17 8.07 -1.97
C THR A 203 -12.62 7.19 -3.06
N ASN A 204 -13.50 6.35 -3.63
CA ASN A 204 -13.12 5.41 -4.68
C ASN A 204 -12.45 6.09 -5.88
N VAL A 205 -13.01 7.22 -6.32
CA VAL A 205 -12.51 7.95 -7.50
C VAL A 205 -11.08 8.47 -7.33
N ARG A 206 -10.68 8.85 -6.10
CA ARG A 206 -9.30 9.27 -5.81
C ARG A 206 -8.36 8.08 -5.81
N ILE A 207 -8.73 7.00 -5.14
CA ILE A 207 -7.95 5.76 -5.12
C ILE A 207 -7.68 5.27 -6.54
N ARG A 208 -8.68 5.32 -7.43
CA ARG A 208 -8.53 4.93 -8.83
C ARG A 208 -7.56 5.82 -9.60
N PHE A 209 -7.65 7.15 -9.39
CA PHE A 209 -6.72 8.08 -10.01
C PHE A 209 -5.29 7.87 -9.51
N ASP A 210 -5.12 7.72 -8.18
CA ASP A 210 -3.82 7.49 -7.57
C ASP A 210 -3.19 6.18 -8.09
N ILE A 211 -3.96 5.10 -8.21
CA ILE A 211 -3.47 3.83 -8.79
C ILE A 211 -3.07 4.02 -10.26
N ALA A 212 -3.88 4.68 -11.06
CA ALA A 212 -3.57 4.93 -12.47
C ALA A 212 -2.33 5.81 -12.63
N HIS A 213 -2.13 6.78 -11.76
CA HIS A 213 -0.93 7.61 -11.68
C HIS A 213 0.32 6.78 -11.36
N GLU A 214 0.25 5.89 -10.36
CA GLU A 214 1.36 4.99 -10.01
C GLU A 214 1.67 4.00 -11.13
N ILE A 215 0.68 3.51 -11.86
CA ILE A 215 0.90 2.69 -13.07
C ILE A 215 1.65 3.51 -14.13
N GLY A 216 1.35 4.79 -14.27
CA GLY A 216 2.10 5.71 -15.14
C GLY A 216 3.58 5.75 -14.78
N HIS A 217 3.91 5.87 -13.49
CA HIS A 217 5.29 5.81 -13.02
C HIS A 217 5.94 4.45 -13.28
N LEU A 218 5.25 3.35 -12.99
CA LEU A 218 5.78 2.00 -13.22
C LEU A 218 6.05 1.73 -14.70
N LEU A 219 5.21 2.24 -15.58
CA LEU A 219 5.28 1.97 -17.01
C LEU A 219 6.29 2.88 -17.72
N MET A 220 6.33 4.18 -17.38
CA MET A 220 7.08 5.19 -18.12
C MET A 220 8.42 5.57 -17.47
N HIS A 221 8.54 5.47 -16.15
CA HIS A 221 9.65 6.11 -15.44
C HIS A 221 10.57 5.13 -14.71
N ALA A 222 10.09 3.94 -14.34
CA ALA A 222 10.81 3.04 -13.42
C ALA A 222 12.20 2.62 -13.94
N ASP A 223 12.35 2.43 -15.23
CA ASP A 223 13.61 1.98 -15.85
C ASP A 223 14.56 3.13 -16.24
N TYR A 224 14.10 4.39 -16.14
CA TYR A 224 14.82 5.54 -16.73
C TYR A 224 15.36 6.54 -15.69
N TYR A 225 14.81 6.55 -14.48
CA TYR A 225 15.16 7.55 -13.47
C TYR A 225 15.66 6.92 -12.17
N SER A 226 16.79 7.43 -11.67
CA SER A 226 17.39 7.03 -10.40
C SER A 226 16.83 7.83 -9.22
N GLU A 227 17.11 7.38 -8.00
CA GLU A 227 16.81 8.18 -6.80
C GLU A 227 17.47 9.57 -6.79
N GLU A 228 18.62 9.72 -7.45
CA GLU A 228 19.34 11.00 -7.54
C GLU A 228 18.58 11.97 -8.46
N ASP A 229 18.08 11.47 -9.60
CA ASP A 229 17.30 12.29 -10.56
C ASP A 229 16.05 12.85 -9.89
N LEU A 230 15.39 12.06 -9.04
CA LEU A 230 14.19 12.48 -8.30
C LEU A 230 14.43 13.57 -7.24
N LYS A 231 15.69 13.88 -6.90
CA LYS A 231 16.02 15.02 -6.04
C LYS A 231 15.96 16.35 -6.80
N ASN A 232 16.06 16.31 -8.14
CA ASN A 232 15.88 17.47 -8.97
C ASN A 232 14.40 17.86 -9.07
N ALA A 233 14.08 19.09 -8.65
CA ALA A 233 12.69 19.56 -8.60
C ALA A 233 12.03 19.64 -9.97
N ALA A 234 12.78 19.98 -11.03
CA ALA A 234 12.24 20.09 -12.37
C ALA A 234 11.95 18.73 -12.98
N ILE A 235 12.85 17.75 -12.78
CA ILE A 235 12.62 16.35 -13.19
C ILE A 235 11.41 15.80 -12.46
N HIS A 236 11.35 15.96 -11.13
CA HIS A 236 10.21 15.48 -10.35
C HIS A 236 8.87 16.06 -10.84
N GLU A 237 8.80 17.38 -11.08
CA GLU A 237 7.59 18.03 -11.59
C GLU A 237 7.20 17.52 -12.98
N LYS A 238 8.19 17.30 -13.87
CA LYS A 238 7.99 16.67 -15.17
C LYS A 238 7.31 15.30 -15.03
N LEU A 239 7.89 14.40 -14.24
CA LEU A 239 7.40 13.03 -14.07
C LEU A 239 5.99 12.98 -13.45
N GLU A 240 5.71 13.85 -12.49
CA GLU A 240 4.37 13.96 -11.89
C GLU A 240 3.32 14.39 -12.92
N ASN A 241 3.64 15.39 -13.75
CA ASN A 241 2.74 15.87 -14.80
C ASN A 241 2.47 14.79 -15.87
N GLU A 242 3.48 14.02 -16.23
CA GLU A 242 3.37 12.91 -17.18
C GLU A 242 2.50 11.79 -16.60
N ALA A 243 2.70 11.42 -15.33
CA ALA A 243 1.91 10.40 -14.64
C ALA A 243 0.45 10.86 -14.45
N ASP A 244 0.19 12.12 -14.10
CA ASP A 244 -1.16 12.68 -14.00
C ASP A 244 -1.88 12.63 -15.36
N ARG A 245 -1.16 12.95 -16.44
CA ARG A 245 -1.71 12.89 -17.81
C ARG A 245 -2.00 11.46 -18.23
N PHE A 246 -1.09 10.54 -17.96
CA PHE A 246 -1.30 9.11 -18.19
C PHE A 246 -2.54 8.61 -17.44
N ALA A 247 -2.68 8.93 -16.16
CA ALA A 247 -3.83 8.55 -15.36
C ALA A 247 -5.15 9.03 -15.97
N GLY A 248 -5.18 10.30 -16.41
CA GLY A 248 -6.33 10.86 -17.12
C GLY A 248 -6.65 10.13 -18.42
N ALA A 249 -5.63 9.82 -19.25
CA ALA A 249 -5.78 9.11 -20.51
C ALA A 249 -6.22 7.64 -20.28
N PHE A 250 -5.64 6.99 -19.29
CA PHE A 250 -5.93 5.59 -18.95
C PHE A 250 -7.35 5.41 -18.41
N LEU A 251 -7.82 6.30 -17.54
CA LEU A 251 -9.18 6.22 -16.97
C LEU A 251 -10.26 6.74 -17.92
N LEU A 252 -9.95 7.74 -18.76
CA LEU A 252 -10.86 8.47 -19.61
C LEU A 252 -10.34 8.53 -21.05
N PRO A 253 -10.37 7.41 -21.82
CA PRO A 253 -9.87 7.35 -23.19
C PRO A 253 -10.51 8.41 -24.08
N LYS A 254 -9.68 9.10 -24.87
CA LYS A 254 -10.07 10.26 -25.68
C LYS A 254 -11.34 10.02 -26.50
N GLU A 255 -11.38 8.94 -27.27
CA GLU A 255 -12.48 8.71 -28.23
C GLU A 255 -13.84 8.48 -27.58
N SER A 256 -13.89 7.66 -26.53
CA SER A 256 -15.15 7.29 -25.87
C SER A 256 -15.60 8.35 -24.88
N PHE A 257 -14.64 8.91 -24.11
CA PHE A 257 -14.93 9.97 -23.15
C PHE A 257 -15.46 11.24 -23.85
N SER A 258 -14.83 11.65 -24.97
CA SER A 258 -15.28 12.86 -25.71
C SER A 258 -16.72 12.74 -26.22
N LYS A 259 -17.16 11.54 -26.61
CA LYS A 259 -18.55 11.28 -27.07
C LYS A 259 -19.58 11.44 -25.94
N ASP A 260 -19.18 11.23 -24.71
CA ASP A 260 -20.05 11.37 -23.56
C ASP A 260 -20.17 12.82 -23.06
N VAL A 261 -19.26 13.71 -23.46
CA VAL A 261 -19.28 15.14 -23.06
C VAL A 261 -20.16 15.93 -24.02
N PHE A 262 -21.47 15.95 -23.77
CA PHE A 262 -22.44 16.68 -24.60
C PHE A 262 -23.08 17.87 -23.87
N SER A 263 -22.74 18.09 -22.60
CA SER A 263 -23.27 19.19 -21.79
C SER A 263 -22.20 19.76 -20.85
N THR A 264 -22.27 21.05 -20.60
CA THR A 264 -21.43 21.76 -19.61
C THR A 264 -22.11 21.94 -18.26
N SER A 265 -23.25 21.24 -18.02
CA SER A 265 -23.89 21.30 -16.71
C SER A 265 -23.14 20.41 -15.70
N ILE A 266 -23.02 20.88 -14.48
CA ILE A 266 -22.39 20.07 -13.39
C ILE A 266 -23.16 18.77 -13.12
N ASP A 267 -24.47 18.77 -13.33
CA ASP A 267 -25.33 17.59 -13.14
C ASP A 267 -25.02 16.51 -14.17
N HIS A 268 -24.65 16.90 -15.39
CA HIS A 268 -24.15 15.95 -16.41
C HIS A 268 -22.83 15.31 -15.96
N PHE A 269 -21.91 16.09 -15.40
CA PHE A 269 -20.64 15.55 -14.87
C PHE A 269 -20.86 14.66 -13.64
N ILE A 270 -21.91 14.88 -12.85
CA ILE A 270 -22.30 13.95 -11.77
C ILE A 270 -22.74 12.59 -12.35
N GLN A 271 -23.52 12.59 -13.43
CA GLN A 271 -23.93 11.36 -14.12
C GLN A 271 -22.73 10.66 -14.76
N MET A 272 -21.85 11.40 -15.41
CA MET A 272 -20.60 10.88 -15.97
C MET A 272 -19.70 10.26 -14.89
N LYS A 273 -19.64 10.84 -13.67
CA LYS A 273 -18.90 10.28 -12.54
C LYS A 273 -19.40 8.87 -12.18
N ALA A 274 -20.71 8.64 -12.17
CA ALA A 274 -21.27 7.31 -11.91
C ALA A 274 -20.86 6.30 -12.99
N LYS A 275 -20.78 6.71 -14.25
CA LYS A 275 -20.40 5.87 -15.39
C LYS A 275 -18.89 5.60 -15.41
N TRP A 276 -18.07 6.65 -15.41
CA TRP A 276 -16.64 6.59 -15.61
C TRP A 276 -15.84 6.26 -14.35
N LYS A 277 -16.47 6.37 -13.19
CA LYS A 277 -15.84 6.16 -11.88
C LYS A 277 -14.57 7.04 -11.71
N ALA A 278 -14.62 8.25 -12.23
CA ALA A 278 -13.60 9.29 -12.13
C ALA A 278 -14.18 10.54 -11.47
N SER A 279 -13.36 11.35 -10.81
CA SER A 279 -13.83 12.57 -10.16
C SER A 279 -14.28 13.62 -11.18
N ILE A 280 -15.23 14.47 -10.79
CA ILE A 280 -15.69 15.58 -11.62
C ILE A 280 -14.49 16.49 -11.96
N GLY A 281 -13.63 16.76 -10.98
CA GLY A 281 -12.41 17.52 -11.19
C GLY A 281 -11.48 16.91 -12.25
N CYS A 282 -11.27 15.59 -12.20
CA CYS A 282 -10.48 14.87 -13.21
C CYS A 282 -11.10 14.99 -14.60
N MET A 283 -12.41 14.83 -14.72
CA MET A 283 -13.12 14.94 -16.00
C MET A 283 -13.06 16.37 -16.58
N ILE A 284 -13.18 17.39 -15.75
CA ILE A 284 -13.03 18.80 -16.19
C ILE A 284 -11.60 19.05 -16.70
N TYR A 285 -10.59 18.56 -15.96
CA TYR A 285 -9.20 18.65 -16.39
C TYR A 285 -8.98 17.91 -17.72
N ARG A 286 -9.58 16.73 -17.86
CA ARG A 286 -9.52 15.94 -19.09
C ARG A 286 -10.15 16.66 -20.29
N CYS A 287 -11.29 17.33 -20.09
CA CYS A 287 -11.91 18.16 -21.14
C CYS A 287 -11.01 19.32 -21.57
N ASP A 288 -10.31 19.95 -20.64
CA ASP A 288 -9.34 21.03 -20.88
C ASP A 288 -8.15 20.51 -21.72
N THR A 289 -7.53 19.41 -21.29
CA THR A 289 -6.35 18.84 -21.97
C THR A 289 -6.64 18.27 -23.35
N LEU A 290 -7.86 17.82 -23.60
CA LEU A 290 -8.30 17.33 -24.91
C LEU A 290 -8.89 18.43 -25.82
N GLY A 291 -9.06 19.64 -25.32
CA GLY A 291 -9.69 20.73 -26.07
C GLY A 291 -11.17 20.48 -26.41
N ILE A 292 -11.86 19.64 -25.62
CA ILE A 292 -13.28 19.32 -25.84
C ILE A 292 -14.17 20.51 -25.52
N LEU A 293 -13.80 21.26 -24.47
CA LEU A 293 -14.51 22.44 -24.01
C LEU A 293 -13.63 23.68 -24.14
N SER A 294 -14.25 24.80 -24.45
CA SER A 294 -13.57 26.10 -24.49
C SER A 294 -13.12 26.55 -23.10
N SER A 295 -12.11 27.43 -23.04
CA SER A 295 -11.60 27.98 -21.78
C SER A 295 -12.70 28.64 -20.90
N ASN A 296 -13.72 29.29 -21.55
CA ASN A 296 -14.85 29.86 -20.80
C ASN A 296 -15.74 28.77 -20.18
N GLN A 297 -15.98 27.68 -20.88
CA GLN A 297 -16.77 26.55 -20.37
C GLN A 297 -16.02 25.83 -19.23
N ILE A 298 -14.71 25.64 -19.37
CA ILE A 298 -13.86 25.08 -18.30
C ILE A 298 -13.88 25.99 -17.06
N LYS A 299 -13.73 27.31 -17.26
CA LYS A 299 -13.83 28.28 -16.16
C LYS A 299 -15.18 28.20 -15.47
N TYR A 300 -16.28 28.18 -16.23
CA TYR A 300 -17.62 28.06 -15.68
C TYR A 300 -17.79 26.80 -14.81
N LEU A 301 -17.31 25.66 -15.29
CA LEU A 301 -17.36 24.41 -14.50
C LEU A 301 -16.51 24.49 -13.23
N LYS A 302 -15.29 25.06 -13.30
CA LYS A 302 -14.43 25.27 -12.12
C LYS A 302 -15.08 26.21 -11.09
N ASP A 303 -15.78 27.26 -11.56
CA ASP A 303 -16.53 28.18 -10.69
C ASP A 303 -17.72 27.46 -10.00
N GLN A 304 -18.44 26.60 -10.74
CA GLN A 304 -19.50 25.75 -10.16
C GLN A 304 -18.94 24.79 -9.09
N MET A 305 -17.79 24.14 -9.37
CA MET A 305 -17.11 23.28 -8.39
C MET A 305 -16.75 24.03 -7.10
N THR A 306 -16.27 25.27 -7.26
CA THR A 306 -15.90 26.14 -6.14
C THR A 306 -17.12 26.56 -5.32
N THR A 307 -18.16 27.06 -6.00
CA THR A 307 -19.40 27.54 -5.36
C THR A 307 -20.11 26.42 -4.57
N ARG A 308 -20.10 25.20 -5.10
CA ARG A 308 -20.72 24.03 -4.48
C ARG A 308 -19.79 23.28 -3.51
N VAL A 309 -18.55 23.75 -3.31
CA VAL A 309 -17.51 23.15 -2.46
C VAL A 309 -17.14 21.72 -2.90
N TYR A 310 -17.33 21.41 -4.17
CA TYR A 310 -17.09 20.05 -4.72
C TYR A 310 -15.61 19.69 -4.80
N TRP A 311 -14.68 20.64 -4.82
CA TRP A 311 -13.23 20.35 -4.74
C TRP A 311 -12.82 19.55 -3.50
N ARG A 312 -13.60 19.59 -2.43
CA ARG A 312 -13.32 18.84 -1.20
C ARG A 312 -14.13 17.57 -1.08
N LYS A 313 -15.39 17.61 -1.54
CA LYS A 313 -16.31 16.49 -1.45
C LYS A 313 -17.31 16.59 -2.59
N GLU A 314 -17.20 15.66 -3.51
CA GLU A 314 -18.08 15.58 -4.65
C GLU A 314 -19.34 14.77 -4.35
N PRO A 315 -20.42 14.98 -5.11
CA PRO A 315 -21.55 14.07 -5.11
C PRO A 315 -21.11 12.63 -5.43
N LEU A 316 -21.82 11.65 -4.90
CA LEU A 316 -21.56 10.20 -5.06
C LEU A 316 -20.27 9.68 -4.40
N ASP A 317 -19.49 10.50 -3.71
CA ASP A 317 -18.26 10.02 -3.04
C ASP A 317 -18.52 8.95 -1.99
N LYS A 318 -19.68 9.00 -1.32
CA LYS A 318 -20.06 8.05 -0.28
C LYS A 318 -20.82 6.85 -0.81
N GLU A 319 -21.53 7.04 -1.91
CA GLU A 319 -22.40 6.04 -2.52
C GLU A 319 -21.62 5.07 -3.40
N MET A 320 -20.49 5.50 -3.95
CA MET A 320 -19.63 4.63 -4.76
C MET A 320 -18.83 3.67 -3.89
N PRO A 321 -18.98 2.36 -4.08
CA PRO A 321 -18.24 1.38 -3.28
C PRO A 321 -16.74 1.53 -3.51
N VAL A 322 -15.98 1.53 -2.42
CA VAL A 322 -14.51 1.59 -2.47
C VAL A 322 -13.96 0.22 -2.90
N GLU A 323 -13.16 0.23 -3.94
CA GLU A 323 -12.42 -0.96 -4.38
C GLU A 323 -11.38 -1.35 -3.33
N LYS A 324 -11.23 -2.66 -3.10
CA LYS A 324 -10.33 -3.19 -2.07
C LYS A 324 -9.33 -4.17 -2.67
N PRO A 325 -8.07 -4.12 -2.27
CA PRO A 325 -7.11 -5.18 -2.57
C PRO A 325 -7.60 -6.53 -2.07
N PHE A 326 -7.34 -7.60 -2.82
CA PHE A 326 -7.85 -8.92 -2.48
C PHE A 326 -6.79 -10.03 -2.57
N ALA A 327 -5.67 -9.83 -3.26
CA ALA A 327 -4.70 -10.90 -3.53
C ALA A 327 -4.17 -11.54 -2.23
N HIS A 328 -3.66 -10.74 -1.30
CA HIS A 328 -3.15 -11.24 -0.01
C HIS A 328 -4.28 -11.82 0.87
N LYS A 329 -5.47 -11.19 0.86
CA LYS A 329 -6.65 -11.75 1.54
C LYS A 329 -6.98 -13.13 1.03
N GLN A 330 -7.04 -13.29 -0.28
CA GLN A 330 -7.37 -14.54 -0.94
C GLN A 330 -6.32 -15.63 -0.63
N ALA A 331 -5.03 -15.28 -0.69
CA ALA A 331 -3.94 -16.18 -0.34
C ALA A 331 -4.08 -16.68 1.11
N ILE A 332 -4.23 -15.77 2.07
CA ILE A 332 -4.33 -16.13 3.49
C ILE A 332 -5.59 -16.97 3.76
N VAL A 333 -6.74 -16.57 3.23
CA VAL A 333 -7.99 -17.35 3.41
C VAL A 333 -7.84 -18.74 2.83
N LEU A 334 -7.25 -18.89 1.63
CA LEU A 334 -6.97 -20.18 1.01
C LEU A 334 -6.11 -21.08 1.91
N LEU A 335 -5.04 -20.53 2.49
CA LEU A 335 -4.13 -21.27 3.37
C LEU A 335 -4.80 -21.69 4.69
N LEU A 336 -5.63 -20.79 5.27
CA LEU A 336 -6.35 -21.07 6.52
C LEU A 336 -7.46 -22.11 6.31
N ASP A 337 -8.28 -21.99 5.25
CA ASP A 337 -9.39 -22.88 4.95
C ASP A 337 -8.91 -24.31 4.65
N ASN A 338 -7.77 -24.44 3.97
CA ASN A 338 -7.12 -25.72 3.70
C ASN A 338 -6.25 -26.22 4.87
N LYS A 339 -6.20 -25.49 5.99
CA LYS A 339 -5.40 -25.84 7.18
C LYS A 339 -3.91 -26.04 6.91
N ILE A 340 -3.39 -25.36 5.88
CA ILE A 340 -1.95 -25.36 5.53
C ILE A 340 -1.17 -24.59 6.60
N ILE A 341 -1.74 -23.47 7.06
CA ILE A 341 -1.23 -22.67 8.16
C ILE A 341 -2.34 -22.40 9.18
N THR A 342 -1.95 -22.05 10.39
CA THR A 342 -2.86 -21.55 11.43
C THR A 342 -2.70 -20.03 11.61
N PRO A 343 -3.69 -19.32 12.17
CA PRO A 343 -3.55 -17.89 12.48
C PRO A 343 -2.33 -17.61 13.37
N GLY A 344 -2.06 -18.48 14.36
CA GLY A 344 -0.90 -18.34 15.24
C GLY A 344 0.44 -18.49 14.50
N GLN A 345 0.55 -19.45 13.59
CA GLN A 345 1.73 -19.62 12.73
C GLN A 345 1.94 -18.41 11.83
N LEU A 346 0.89 -17.87 11.20
CA LEU A 346 0.99 -16.69 10.36
C LEU A 346 1.55 -15.49 11.15
N VAL A 347 1.05 -15.26 12.37
CA VAL A 347 1.56 -14.19 13.26
C VAL A 347 3.01 -14.43 13.67
N GLU A 348 3.38 -15.67 14.01
CA GLU A 348 4.73 -16.00 14.45
C GLU A 348 5.75 -15.88 13.34
N GLU A 349 5.45 -16.42 12.16
CA GLU A 349 6.37 -16.48 11.02
C GLU A 349 6.53 -15.13 10.31
N THR A 350 5.43 -14.37 10.17
CA THR A 350 5.53 -13.01 9.61
C THR A 350 6.11 -12.01 10.61
N GLY A 351 5.98 -12.28 11.90
CA GLY A 351 6.37 -11.35 12.96
C GLY A 351 5.46 -10.13 13.08
N CYS A 352 4.27 -10.16 12.47
CA CYS A 352 3.28 -9.10 12.56
C CYS A 352 2.16 -9.46 13.54
N SER A 353 1.57 -8.46 14.18
CA SER A 353 0.38 -8.70 14.97
C SER A 353 -0.82 -9.11 14.10
N ALA A 354 -1.78 -9.85 14.67
CA ALA A 354 -3.00 -10.21 13.95
C ALA A 354 -3.72 -8.96 13.39
N GLU A 355 -3.80 -7.89 14.18
CA GLU A 355 -4.43 -6.62 13.78
C GLU A 355 -3.73 -5.98 12.57
N GLU A 356 -2.39 -6.00 12.52
CA GLU A 356 -1.63 -5.45 11.39
C GLU A 356 -1.76 -6.32 10.14
N LEU A 357 -1.71 -7.64 10.28
CA LEU A 357 -1.94 -8.56 9.17
C LEU A 357 -3.34 -8.39 8.59
N GLU A 358 -4.37 -8.28 9.42
CA GLU A 358 -5.74 -8.01 8.99
C GLU A 358 -5.84 -6.69 8.23
N GLN A 359 -5.15 -5.65 8.70
CA GLN A 359 -5.12 -4.35 8.04
C GLN A 359 -4.36 -4.40 6.70
N TYR A 360 -3.14 -4.92 6.68
CA TYR A 360 -2.28 -4.91 5.49
C TYR A 360 -2.79 -5.83 4.39
N CYS A 361 -3.39 -6.96 4.76
CA CYS A 361 -3.89 -7.97 3.83
C CYS A 361 -5.41 -7.86 3.59
N PHE A 362 -6.08 -6.83 4.10
CA PHE A 362 -7.53 -6.61 3.95
C PHE A 362 -8.41 -7.77 4.45
N LEU A 363 -7.94 -8.50 5.45
CA LEU A 363 -8.77 -9.50 6.11
C LEU A 363 -9.88 -8.83 6.92
N ASP A 364 -10.96 -9.57 7.12
CA ASP A 364 -12.02 -9.08 8.00
C ASP A 364 -11.52 -9.13 9.45
N LYS A 365 -11.88 -8.12 10.23
CA LYS A 365 -11.44 -8.01 11.62
C LYS A 365 -11.81 -9.26 12.43
N GLY A 366 -10.84 -9.81 13.16
CA GLY A 366 -10.99 -11.02 13.94
C GLY A 366 -10.78 -12.33 13.16
N THR A 367 -10.42 -12.26 11.87
CA THR A 367 -10.07 -13.46 11.08
C THR A 367 -8.89 -14.22 11.68
N LEU A 368 -7.92 -13.51 12.23
CA LEU A 368 -6.70 -14.07 12.81
C LEU A 368 -6.76 -14.16 14.33
N GLU A 369 -7.87 -13.78 14.95
CA GLU A 369 -8.06 -13.98 16.38
C GLU A 369 -8.15 -15.49 16.67
N THR A 370 -7.16 -16.02 17.36
CA THR A 370 -7.28 -17.37 17.94
C THR A 370 -8.40 -17.31 18.96
N LYS A 371 -9.54 -17.94 18.65
CA LYS A 371 -10.56 -18.20 19.66
C LYS A 371 -9.82 -18.91 20.79
N LYS A 372 -9.64 -18.24 21.92
CA LYS A 372 -9.23 -18.90 23.14
C LYS A 372 -10.32 -19.92 23.38
N ASP A 373 -10.04 -21.19 23.09
CA ASP A 373 -10.89 -22.30 23.53
C ASP A 373 -10.88 -22.30 25.05
N SER A 374 -11.78 -21.52 25.61
CA SER A 374 -12.05 -21.48 27.04
C SER A 374 -12.89 -22.72 27.45
N LYS A 375 -12.56 -23.87 26.89
CA LYS A 375 -13.02 -25.12 27.43
C LYS A 375 -12.07 -25.54 28.55
N ILE A 376 -12.34 -25.05 29.74
CA ILE A 376 -11.79 -25.64 30.94
C ILE A 376 -12.48 -27.02 31.09
N ILE A 377 -11.86 -28.05 30.55
CA ILE A 377 -12.25 -29.44 30.82
C ILE A 377 -11.69 -29.75 32.17
N ALA A 378 -12.52 -29.64 33.21
CA ALA A 378 -12.17 -30.12 34.53
C ALA A 378 -12.23 -31.67 34.51
N LEU A 379 -11.07 -32.33 34.64
CA LEU A 379 -11.00 -33.75 34.90
C LEU A 379 -11.66 -34.01 36.26
N LYS A 380 -12.81 -34.67 36.28
CA LYS A 380 -13.38 -35.23 37.52
C LYS A 380 -12.47 -36.36 38.01
N ALA A 381 -11.84 -36.16 39.17
CA ALA A 381 -11.15 -37.24 39.85
C ALA A 381 -12.12 -38.41 40.11
N SER A 382 -11.85 -39.58 39.54
CA SER A 382 -12.65 -40.76 39.80
C SER A 382 -12.42 -41.16 41.26
N LYS A 383 -13.47 -41.17 42.09
CA LYS A 383 -13.46 -41.79 43.42
C LYS A 383 -13.27 -43.28 43.23
N LYS A 384 -12.07 -43.81 43.54
CA LYS A 384 -11.86 -45.23 43.75
C LYS A 384 -12.76 -45.67 44.92
N GLN A 385 -13.73 -46.53 44.66
CA GLN A 385 -14.48 -47.19 45.65
C GLN A 385 -13.54 -48.08 46.51
N GLN A 386 -13.35 -47.71 47.76
CA GLN A 386 -12.83 -48.66 48.79
C GLN A 386 -13.88 -49.74 49.00
N LYS A 387 -13.66 -50.94 48.45
CA LYS A 387 -14.35 -52.15 48.92
C LYS A 387 -13.80 -52.49 50.28
N ARG A 388 -14.65 -52.37 51.29
CA ARG A 388 -14.46 -52.99 52.55
C ARG A 388 -14.67 -54.50 52.35
N SER A 389 -13.66 -55.28 52.72
CA SER A 389 -13.79 -56.70 52.99
C SER A 389 -14.02 -56.89 54.52
N VAL A 390 -15.06 -57.60 54.84
CA VAL A 390 -15.30 -58.21 56.14
C VAL A 390 -14.48 -59.49 56.24
#